data_40fcb627a88f9ff3f3e9e692284c2380
#
_entry.id   40fcb627a88f9ff3f3e9e692284c2380
#
_cell.length_a   1.000
_cell.length_b   1.000
_cell.length_c   1.000
_cell.angle_alpha   90.00
_cell.angle_beta   90.00
_cell.angle_gamma   90.00
#
_symmetry.space_group_name_H-M   'P 1'
#
loop_
_entity.id
_entity.type
_entity.pdbx_description
1 polymer ?
#
loop_
_entity_poly.entity_id
_entity_poly.type
_entity_poly.pdbx_seq_one_letter_code
_entity_poly.pdbx_strand_id
1 'polypeptide(L)'
;MFFRRLLTYPNSLNLTGKVFWTEQMKLSQIVEALEAKVLTGDDLLEKDIDTCGASDLMSDILAGLSEGSILLTGLTTIQVIRTARVAGVGAVVFVRGKTPPQEVIDLAQEHELPLISSPYSMFVSCGRLHACNLTGLDGRR
;
A
#
# COMPACT_ATOMS: atom_id res chain seq x y z
N MET A 1 -12.06 7.68 17.76
CA MET A 1 -12.66 6.44 17.28
C MET A 1 -11.79 5.71 16.27
N PHE A 2 -11.19 6.42 15.31
CA PHE A 2 -10.24 5.86 14.37
C PHE A 2 -8.97 5.32 15.07
N PHE A 3 -8.43 6.03 16.05
CA PHE A 3 -7.27 5.61 16.86
C PHE A 3 -7.48 4.28 17.60
N ARG A 4 -8.69 3.99 18.09
CA ARG A 4 -8.98 2.72 18.76
C ARG A 4 -8.92 1.52 17.81
N ARG A 5 -9.35 1.70 16.55
CA ARG A 5 -9.28 0.65 15.53
C ARG A 5 -7.85 0.39 15.07
N LEU A 6 -7.03 1.43 14.97
CA LEU A 6 -5.61 1.30 14.60
C LEU A 6 -4.79 0.60 15.68
N LEU A 7 -5.11 0.86 16.95
CA LEU A 7 -4.43 0.21 18.09
C LEU A 7 -4.80 -1.27 18.26
N THR A 8 -5.86 -1.74 17.61
CA THR A 8 -6.28 -3.15 17.61
C THR A 8 -5.73 -3.96 16.43
N TYR A 9 -4.98 -3.33 15.51
CA TYR A 9 -4.34 -4.01 14.38
C TYR A 9 -3.01 -4.63 14.76
N PRO A 10 -2.69 -5.76 14.17
CA PRO A 10 -2.81 -7.06 14.79
C PRO A 10 -1.66 -7.31 15.74
N ASN A 11 -1.98 -7.36 16.99
CA ASN A 11 -1.10 -7.98 17.97
C ASN A 11 -1.30 -9.49 17.87
N SER A 12 -0.47 -10.18 17.11
CA SER A 12 -0.40 -11.61 17.28
C SER A 12 0.28 -11.89 18.60
N LEU A 13 -0.50 -12.31 19.60
CA LEU A 13 0.02 -12.85 20.83
C LEU A 13 0.67 -14.21 20.54
N ASN A 14 1.95 -14.35 20.89
CA ASN A 14 2.56 -15.67 20.89
C ASN A 14 2.12 -16.46 22.13
N LEU A 15 2.48 -17.75 22.18
CA LEU A 15 2.15 -18.66 23.29
C LEU A 15 2.68 -18.22 24.66
N THR A 16 3.58 -17.22 24.72
CA THR A 16 4.13 -16.67 25.97
C THR A 16 3.46 -15.36 26.39
N GLY A 17 2.41 -14.93 25.68
CA GLY A 17 1.68 -13.69 25.99
C GLY A 17 2.42 -12.40 25.58
N LYS A 18 3.56 -12.51 24.89
CA LYS A 18 4.29 -11.34 24.36
C LYS A 18 3.66 -10.86 23.07
N VAL A 19 3.51 -9.55 22.97
CA VAL A 19 3.03 -8.90 21.75
C VAL A 19 4.16 -8.91 20.72
N PHE A 20 3.96 -9.62 19.61
CA PHE A 20 4.84 -9.49 18.44
C PHE A 20 4.28 -8.42 17.51
N TRP A 21 5.07 -7.41 17.28
CA TRP A 21 4.85 -6.48 16.18
C TRP A 21 5.30 -7.16 14.91
N THR A 22 4.36 -7.65 14.10
CA THR A 22 4.69 -8.06 12.75
C THR A 22 4.89 -6.79 11.93
N GLU A 23 6.07 -6.62 11.35
CA GLU A 23 6.40 -5.50 10.46
C GLU A 23 5.62 -5.57 9.13
N GLN A 24 4.85 -6.63 8.91
CA GLN A 24 4.07 -6.89 7.71
C GLN A 24 2.59 -6.67 7.96
N MET A 25 1.93 -6.08 6.97
CA MET A 25 0.48 -6.00 6.89
C MET A 25 -0.04 -6.79 5.70
N LYS A 26 -1.21 -7.41 5.85
CA LYS A 26 -1.95 -7.90 4.69
C LYS A 26 -2.49 -6.72 3.89
N LEU A 27 -2.56 -6.85 2.58
CA LEU A 27 -3.15 -5.81 1.73
C LEU A 27 -4.60 -5.50 2.12
N SER A 28 -5.37 -6.52 2.54
CA SER A 28 -6.73 -6.35 3.09
C SER A 28 -6.76 -5.42 4.32
N GLN A 29 -5.76 -5.49 5.18
CA GLN A 29 -5.64 -4.61 6.35
C GLN A 29 -5.31 -3.17 5.94
N ILE A 30 -4.52 -3.00 4.90
CA ILE A 30 -4.22 -1.67 4.33
C ILE A 30 -5.49 -1.06 3.74
N VAL A 31 -6.27 -1.83 2.98
CA VAL A 31 -7.57 -1.40 2.44
C VAL A 31 -8.49 -0.91 3.56
N GLU A 32 -8.56 -1.65 4.65
CA GLU A 32 -9.38 -1.28 5.80
C GLU A 32 -8.83 -0.03 6.52
N ALA A 33 -7.52 0.05 6.75
CA ALA A 33 -6.89 1.18 7.41
C ALA A 33 -7.07 2.49 6.64
N LEU A 34 -7.12 2.43 5.32
CA LEU A 34 -7.33 3.58 4.45
C LEU A 34 -8.80 3.81 4.11
N GLU A 35 -9.72 2.94 4.55
CA GLU A 35 -11.12 2.97 4.11
C GLU A 35 -11.22 3.03 2.59
N ALA A 36 -10.37 2.27 1.93
CA ALA A 36 -10.09 2.35 0.51
C ALA A 36 -11.02 1.46 -0.31
N LYS A 37 -11.13 1.78 -1.58
CA LYS A 37 -11.83 0.98 -2.58
C LYS A 37 -10.81 0.17 -3.38
N VAL A 38 -11.06 -1.12 -3.54
CA VAL A 38 -10.27 -1.99 -4.42
C VAL A 38 -10.74 -1.77 -5.85
N LEU A 39 -9.82 -1.39 -6.73
CA LEU A 39 -10.10 -1.16 -8.16
C LEU A 39 -9.86 -2.43 -8.97
N THR A 40 -8.82 -3.18 -8.65
CA THR A 40 -8.52 -4.50 -9.21
C THR A 40 -7.63 -5.27 -8.25
N GLY A 41 -7.61 -6.60 -8.36
CA GLY A 41 -6.81 -7.46 -7.48
C GLY A 41 -7.55 -7.97 -6.25
N ASP A 42 -8.87 -8.11 -6.31
CA ASP A 42 -9.69 -8.62 -5.18
C ASP A 42 -9.24 -9.99 -4.68
N ASP A 43 -8.66 -10.81 -5.55
CA ASP A 43 -8.13 -12.13 -5.23
C ASP A 43 -6.71 -12.09 -4.64
N LEU A 44 -6.08 -10.93 -4.57
CA LEU A 44 -4.70 -10.73 -4.11
C LEU A 44 -4.59 -9.99 -2.77
N LEU A 45 -5.69 -9.84 -2.03
CA LEU A 45 -5.73 -9.06 -0.79
C LEU A 45 -5.00 -9.71 0.39
N GLU A 46 -4.62 -10.97 0.28
CA GLU A 46 -3.83 -11.67 1.31
C GLU A 46 -2.31 -11.47 1.15
N LYS A 47 -1.88 -10.69 0.15
CA LYS A 47 -0.47 -10.32 -0.02
C LYS A 47 0.09 -9.64 1.22
N ASP A 48 1.31 -10.01 1.57
CA ASP A 48 2.06 -9.36 2.65
C ASP A 48 2.77 -8.12 2.13
N ILE A 49 2.59 -7.01 2.84
CA ILE A 49 3.24 -5.73 2.59
C ILE A 49 4.07 -5.35 3.82
N ASP A 50 5.33 -5.05 3.64
CA ASP A 50 6.24 -4.73 4.72
C ASP A 50 6.72 -3.27 4.72
N THR A 51 6.72 -2.62 3.58
CA THR A 51 7.15 -1.23 3.43
C THR A 51 6.20 -0.40 2.59
N CYS A 52 6.28 0.91 2.77
CA CYS A 52 5.49 1.88 2.03
C CYS A 52 6.40 2.96 1.47
N GLY A 53 6.20 3.30 0.21
CA GLY A 53 6.79 4.48 -0.41
C GLY A 53 5.71 5.36 -0.98
N ALA A 54 5.90 6.68 -0.93
CA ALA A 54 4.94 7.65 -1.40
C ALA A 54 5.65 8.70 -2.26
N SER A 55 5.34 8.75 -3.53
CA SER A 55 5.91 9.72 -4.45
C SER A 55 5.10 9.80 -5.74
N ASP A 56 5.11 10.98 -6.35
CA ASP A 56 4.65 11.20 -7.73
C ASP A 56 5.81 11.18 -8.74
N LEU A 57 7.05 11.10 -8.25
CA LEU A 57 8.23 11.06 -9.10
C LEU A 57 8.66 9.61 -9.32
N MET A 58 8.51 9.14 -10.56
CA MET A 58 8.76 7.73 -10.91
C MET A 58 10.22 7.30 -10.70
N SER A 59 11.17 8.21 -10.86
CA SER A 59 12.59 7.93 -10.58
C SER A 59 12.85 7.61 -9.12
N ASP A 60 12.13 8.24 -8.19
CA ASP A 60 12.23 7.94 -6.76
C ASP A 60 11.72 6.54 -6.46
N ILE A 61 10.65 6.15 -7.12
CA ILE A 61 10.05 4.82 -6.98
C ILE A 61 11.04 3.74 -7.41
N LEU A 62 11.66 3.91 -8.58
CA LEU A 62 12.66 2.98 -9.08
C LEU A 62 13.90 2.89 -8.19
N ALA A 63 14.28 3.99 -7.53
CA ALA A 63 15.45 4.03 -6.67
C ALA A 63 15.22 3.41 -5.29
N GLY A 64 13.98 3.39 -4.79
CA GLY A 64 13.69 3.07 -3.40
C GLY A 64 12.77 1.88 -3.16
N LEU A 65 11.81 1.63 -4.05
CA LEU A 65 10.82 0.58 -3.85
C LEU A 65 11.32 -0.78 -4.34
N SER A 66 10.84 -1.82 -3.69
CA SER A 66 11.24 -3.20 -3.97
C SER A 66 10.06 -4.13 -3.72
N GLU A 67 10.31 -5.43 -3.87
CA GLU A 67 9.35 -6.48 -3.55
C GLU A 67 8.81 -6.33 -2.12
N GLY A 68 7.50 -6.54 -1.94
CA GLY A 68 6.85 -6.37 -0.63
C GLY A 68 6.48 -4.93 -0.28
N SER A 69 6.75 -3.97 -1.17
CA SER A 69 6.40 -2.57 -0.95
C SER A 69 5.02 -2.24 -1.50
N ILE A 70 4.37 -1.22 -0.91
CA ILE A 70 3.20 -0.57 -1.49
C ILE A 70 3.57 0.85 -1.90
N LEU A 71 3.10 1.26 -3.07
CA LEU A 71 3.29 2.62 -3.58
C LEU A 71 2.03 3.45 -3.36
N LEU A 72 2.18 4.61 -2.73
CA LEU A 72 1.15 5.66 -2.69
C LEU A 72 1.52 6.76 -3.69
N THR A 73 0.58 7.11 -4.56
CA THR A 73 0.83 8.13 -5.58
C THR A 73 -0.45 8.88 -5.96
N GLY A 74 -0.30 10.11 -6.38
CA GLY A 74 -1.37 10.90 -6.97
C GLY A 74 -1.40 10.82 -8.50
N LEU A 75 -0.42 10.17 -9.12
CA LEU A 75 -0.39 9.96 -10.57
C LEU A 75 -1.28 8.79 -10.97
N THR A 76 -2.06 8.98 -12.03
CA THR A 76 -3.02 7.97 -12.51
C THR A 76 -2.73 7.54 -13.95
N THR A 77 -1.48 7.64 -14.36
CA THR A 77 -1.05 7.32 -15.74
C THR A 77 -0.56 5.89 -15.86
N ILE A 78 -0.53 5.40 -17.09
CA ILE A 78 -0.01 4.06 -17.40
C ILE A 78 1.46 3.88 -16.98
N GLN A 79 2.21 4.97 -16.95
CA GLN A 79 3.60 5.00 -16.48
C GLN A 79 3.75 4.45 -15.06
N VAL A 80 2.76 4.72 -14.18
CA VAL A 80 2.77 4.21 -12.79
C VAL A 80 2.81 2.68 -12.78
N ILE A 81 2.00 2.05 -13.61
CA ILE A 81 1.93 0.58 -13.67
C ILE A 81 3.24 -0.01 -14.19
N ARG A 82 3.80 0.59 -15.23
CA ARG A 82 5.08 0.14 -15.79
C ARG A 82 6.22 0.27 -14.78
N THR A 83 6.27 1.40 -14.10
CA THR A 83 7.29 1.66 -13.06
C THR A 83 7.12 0.72 -11.88
N ALA A 84 5.90 0.54 -11.39
CA ALA A 84 5.60 -0.38 -10.28
C ALA A 84 6.03 -1.81 -10.60
N ARG A 85 5.82 -2.27 -11.82
CA ARG A 85 6.27 -3.60 -12.26
C ARG A 85 7.78 -3.74 -12.27
N VAL A 86 8.48 -2.77 -12.83
CA VAL A 86 9.96 -2.79 -12.87
C VAL A 86 10.55 -2.76 -11.47
N ALA A 87 9.97 -1.97 -10.56
CA ALA A 87 10.39 -1.90 -9.17
C ALA A 87 9.99 -3.13 -8.33
N GLY A 88 9.05 -3.95 -8.81
CA GLY A 88 8.55 -5.11 -8.07
C GLY A 88 7.54 -4.75 -6.98
N VAL A 89 6.87 -3.62 -7.09
CA VAL A 89 5.88 -3.15 -6.10
C VAL A 89 4.73 -4.12 -5.97
N GLY A 90 4.29 -4.38 -4.76
CA GLY A 90 3.23 -5.35 -4.47
C GLY A 90 1.81 -4.84 -4.70
N ALA A 91 1.60 -3.52 -4.61
CA ALA A 91 0.31 -2.87 -4.86
C ALA A 91 0.50 -1.36 -5.04
N VAL A 92 -0.47 -0.70 -5.66
CA VAL A 92 -0.49 0.75 -5.84
C VAL A 92 -1.76 1.34 -5.21
N VAL A 93 -1.60 2.40 -4.44
CA VAL A 93 -2.67 3.20 -3.86
C VAL A 93 -2.70 4.57 -4.52
N PHE A 94 -3.82 4.88 -5.17
CA PHE A 94 -4.08 6.23 -5.65
C PHE A 94 -4.73 7.04 -4.53
N VAL A 95 -4.18 8.21 -4.23
CA VAL A 95 -4.66 9.07 -3.14
C VAL A 95 -5.72 10.07 -3.60
N ARG A 96 -6.41 10.70 -2.64
CA ARG A 96 -7.45 11.71 -2.86
C ARG A 96 -8.65 11.20 -3.64
N GLY A 97 -9.03 9.94 -3.47
CA GLY A 97 -10.19 9.36 -4.13
C GLY A 97 -10.05 9.24 -5.65
N LYS A 98 -8.84 9.35 -6.18
CA LYS A 98 -8.61 9.27 -7.63
C LYS A 98 -8.85 7.87 -8.15
N THR A 99 -9.47 7.79 -9.30
CA THR A 99 -9.63 6.57 -10.08
C THR A 99 -8.89 6.74 -11.41
N PRO A 100 -7.93 5.86 -11.73
CA PRO A 100 -7.25 5.95 -13.00
C PRO A 100 -8.17 5.61 -14.18
N PRO A 101 -7.80 5.98 -15.41
CA PRO A 101 -8.50 5.52 -16.61
C PRO A 101 -8.59 4.00 -16.68
N GLN A 102 -9.61 3.47 -17.36
CA GLN A 102 -9.83 2.03 -17.46
C GLN A 102 -8.62 1.29 -18.06
N GLU A 103 -7.93 1.88 -19.01
CA GLU A 103 -6.72 1.31 -19.62
C GLU A 103 -5.60 1.03 -18.58
N VAL A 104 -5.51 1.85 -17.54
CA VAL A 104 -4.56 1.67 -16.44
C VAL A 104 -4.97 0.49 -15.57
N ILE A 105 -6.26 0.40 -15.26
CA ILE A 105 -6.82 -0.72 -14.49
C ILE A 105 -6.63 -2.03 -15.26
N ASP A 106 -6.92 -2.05 -16.55
CA ASP A 106 -6.78 -3.24 -17.39
C ASP A 106 -5.32 -3.72 -17.44
N LEU A 107 -4.37 -2.80 -17.60
CA LEU A 107 -2.95 -3.15 -17.61
C LEU A 107 -2.50 -3.72 -16.25
N ALA A 108 -2.96 -3.14 -15.15
CA ALA A 108 -2.65 -3.65 -13.81
C ALA A 108 -3.24 -5.05 -13.59
N GLN A 109 -4.47 -5.27 -14.05
CA GLN A 109 -5.13 -6.57 -13.96
C GLN A 109 -4.38 -7.63 -14.77
N GLU A 110 -3.93 -7.31 -15.97
CA GLU A 110 -3.13 -8.20 -16.82
C GLU A 110 -1.83 -8.63 -16.13
N HIS A 111 -1.25 -7.75 -15.31
CA HIS A 111 -0.01 -8.01 -14.59
C HIS A 111 -0.21 -8.43 -13.12
N GLU A 112 -1.45 -8.71 -12.74
CA GLU A 112 -1.79 -9.13 -11.36
C GLU A 112 -1.28 -8.15 -10.31
N LEU A 113 -1.36 -6.85 -10.62
CA LEU A 113 -0.98 -5.76 -9.72
C LEU A 113 -2.23 -5.15 -9.08
N PRO A 114 -2.45 -5.32 -7.76
CA PRO A 114 -3.60 -4.71 -7.09
C PRO A 114 -3.55 -3.19 -7.15
N LEU A 115 -4.69 -2.57 -7.48
CA LEU A 115 -4.89 -1.13 -7.43
C LEU A 115 -5.98 -0.79 -6.42
N ILE A 116 -5.70 0.22 -5.61
CA ILE A 116 -6.56 0.67 -4.51
C ILE A 116 -6.71 2.18 -4.61
N SER A 117 -7.91 2.70 -4.30
CA SER A 117 -8.15 4.14 -4.21
C SER A 117 -8.43 4.52 -2.76
N SER A 118 -7.57 5.36 -2.18
CA SER A 118 -7.75 5.95 -0.85
C SER A 118 -8.49 7.27 -0.97
N PRO A 119 -9.55 7.51 -0.16
CA PRO A 119 -10.25 8.80 -0.16
C PRO A 119 -9.42 9.94 0.44
N TYR A 120 -8.35 9.59 1.14
CA TYR A 120 -7.52 10.53 1.89
C TYR A 120 -6.40 11.14 1.04
N SER A 121 -5.88 12.27 1.51
CA SER A 121 -4.68 12.87 0.92
C SER A 121 -3.45 11.96 1.07
N MET A 122 -2.38 12.27 0.36
CA MET A 122 -1.09 11.59 0.51
C MET A 122 -0.62 11.59 1.96
N PHE A 123 -0.65 12.76 2.60
CA PHE A 123 -0.21 12.92 3.99
C PHE A 123 -1.03 12.05 4.96
N VAL A 124 -2.36 12.12 4.87
CA VAL A 124 -3.24 11.35 5.76
C VAL A 124 -3.12 9.86 5.50
N SER A 125 -3.05 9.44 4.24
CA SER A 125 -2.87 8.04 3.88
C SER A 125 -1.55 7.47 4.44
N CYS A 126 -0.45 8.20 4.27
CA CYS A 126 0.84 7.83 4.86
C CYS A 126 0.77 7.76 6.39
N GLY A 127 0.16 8.75 7.02
CA GLY A 127 0.01 8.80 8.48
C GLY A 127 -0.77 7.61 9.03
N ARG A 128 -1.85 7.21 8.36
CA ARG A 128 -2.65 6.04 8.73
C ARG A 128 -1.85 4.75 8.67
N LEU A 129 -1.09 4.55 7.60
CA LEU A 129 -0.26 3.35 7.44
C LEU A 129 0.90 3.34 8.43
N HIS A 130 1.53 4.47 8.68
CA HIS A 130 2.59 4.59 9.68
C HIS A 130 2.07 4.26 11.09
N ALA A 131 0.87 4.71 11.43
CA ALA A 131 0.21 4.38 12.70
C ALA A 131 -0.09 2.88 12.84
N CYS A 132 -0.19 2.15 11.73
CA CYS A 132 -0.32 0.69 11.70
C CYS A 132 1.03 -0.04 11.73
N ASN A 133 2.13 0.67 11.99
CA ASN A 133 3.51 0.17 12.01
C ASN A 133 4.08 -0.28 10.66
N LEU A 134 3.47 0.15 9.56
CA LEU A 134 4.09 -0.03 8.26
C LEU A 134 5.29 0.92 8.15
N THR A 135 6.46 0.39 7.84
CA THR A 135 7.69 1.18 7.78
C THR A 135 7.88 1.82 6.40
N GLY A 136 8.51 2.99 6.40
CA GLY A 136 8.99 3.62 5.17
C GLY A 136 10.32 3.03 4.71
N LEU A 137 10.80 3.52 3.58
CA LEU A 137 12.02 3.03 2.95
C LEU A 137 13.29 3.43 3.71
N ASP A 138 13.24 4.55 4.42
CA ASP A 138 14.42 5.15 5.07
C ASP A 138 14.99 4.31 6.22
N GLY A 139 14.17 3.46 6.81
CA GLY A 139 14.60 2.55 7.89
C GLY A 139 15.49 1.39 7.46
N ARG A 140 15.79 1.27 6.16
CA ARG A 140 16.53 0.14 5.58
C ARG A 140 17.83 0.51 4.90
N ARG A 141 18.25 1.75 5.00
CA ARG A 141 19.51 2.23 4.43
C ARG A 141 20.61 2.35 5.47
#